data_ea31262d40d078fbeb0d5319da7501ce
#
_entry.id   ea31262d40d078fbeb0d5319da7501ce
#
_cell.length_a   1.000
_cell.length_b   1.000
_cell.length_c   1.000
_cell.angle_alpha   90.00
_cell.angle_beta   90.00
_cell.angle_gamma   90.00
#
_symmetry.space_group_name_H-M   'P 1'
#
loop_
_entity.id
_entity.type
_entity.pdbx_description
1 polymer ?
#
loop_
_entity_poly.entity_id
_entity_poly.type
_entity_poly.pdbx_seq_one_letter_code
_entity_poly.pdbx_strand_id
1 'polypeptide(L)'
;MDATYSRLFEAGRIGTLDIKNRIVLPPMLMGYGSEDGYVTERAKDYYAARARGGAGLVIVEASMPLPGGKMFQFYLDSSDDRYLPGLTELATVIKDNGARAAIQLGDGGREVRRALTGRAPMGPSPIAARKREQPIEMTLSDIRTATRGFAQAAHRAERAGFEGVEMHAAHVYLLSQFLSRSTNHRTDRYGGSVANRFRIMVDIIDATRELVGGDFPVWLRINGVEYDTPGGVTLEESREFARLAEQAGYDAISISAGSPHYEATIHTLYSPPKLLVPIAAAIKREVSFPVMVAGRLDAELGQQVLAAGEADFIAMGRALMADPGLPDKVRAGHPEDVRPCPCLLDCVNRGVLRDVPIACMANAALGREHEYELQPAEKPQRVVVVGGGVAGLEAALVTAQRGHHVTLVERGEELGGQLRIASRAPGKGDLRKLIDFYVVQLEKNGVRILTGKNATAQMIRDMEPDVAILASGAAAAVAPAADPDCSVAVVDAMFQSTVPTGRSIVVIGGDTRSCELADLLTEDV
;
A
#
# COMPACT_ATOMS: atom_id res chain seq x y z
N MET A 1 -10.37 -25.69 -5.47
CA MET A 1 -9.29 -24.88 -4.83
C MET A 1 -7.99 -25.39 -5.41
N ASP A 2 -7.23 -24.56 -6.07
CA ASP A 2 -5.89 -24.93 -6.55
C ASP A 2 -5.01 -25.25 -5.33
N ALA A 3 -4.43 -26.48 -5.31
CA ALA A 3 -3.57 -26.93 -4.21
C ALA A 3 -2.34 -25.99 -4.02
N THR A 4 -1.96 -25.27 -5.06
CA THR A 4 -0.82 -24.34 -5.08
C THR A 4 -0.92 -23.22 -4.06
N TYR A 5 -2.14 -22.73 -3.78
CA TYR A 5 -2.38 -21.58 -2.87
C TYR A 5 -3.12 -21.97 -1.58
N SER A 6 -3.12 -23.23 -1.21
CA SER A 6 -3.94 -23.77 -0.10
C SER A 6 -3.70 -23.05 1.23
N ARG A 7 -2.45 -22.70 1.58
CA ARG A 7 -2.12 -22.03 2.85
C ARG A 7 -2.73 -20.64 2.99
N LEU A 8 -2.85 -19.89 1.88
CA LEU A 8 -3.49 -18.57 1.90
C LEU A 8 -4.97 -18.65 2.29
N PHE A 9 -5.65 -19.76 1.96
CA PHE A 9 -7.08 -19.96 2.18
C PHE A 9 -7.42 -20.81 3.40
N GLU A 10 -6.43 -21.22 4.18
CA GLU A 10 -6.66 -21.79 5.51
C GLU A 10 -7.23 -20.73 6.45
N ALA A 11 -8.18 -21.13 7.28
CA ALA A 11 -8.68 -20.27 8.34
C ALA A 11 -7.57 -19.89 9.32
N GLY A 12 -7.65 -18.70 9.88
CA GLY A 12 -6.76 -18.21 10.93
C GLY A 12 -7.53 -17.63 12.10
N ARG A 13 -6.80 -17.29 13.18
CA ARG A 13 -7.41 -16.73 14.37
C ARG A 13 -6.51 -15.66 14.99
N ILE A 14 -7.12 -14.56 15.48
CA ILE A 14 -6.46 -13.53 16.30
C ILE A 14 -7.31 -13.37 17.58
N GLY A 15 -6.76 -13.73 18.74
CA GLY A 15 -7.55 -13.79 19.97
C GLY A 15 -8.80 -14.66 19.80
N THR A 16 -9.98 -14.09 19.97
CA THR A 16 -11.28 -14.77 19.77
C THR A 16 -11.80 -14.66 18.32
N LEU A 17 -11.15 -13.89 17.44
CA LEU A 17 -11.61 -13.60 16.08
C LEU A 17 -11.19 -14.68 15.09
N ASP A 18 -12.13 -15.46 14.61
CA ASP A 18 -11.92 -16.41 13.50
C ASP A 18 -11.96 -15.69 12.15
N ILE A 19 -10.94 -15.92 11.32
CA ILE A 19 -10.74 -15.27 10.01
C ILE A 19 -10.72 -16.35 8.93
N LYS A 20 -11.54 -16.18 7.88
CA LYS A 20 -11.80 -17.21 6.84
C LYS A 20 -10.58 -17.59 6.00
N ASN A 21 -9.54 -16.74 5.95
CA ASN A 21 -8.29 -16.99 5.22
C ASN A 21 -7.15 -16.14 5.81
N ARG A 22 -5.94 -16.30 5.28
CA ARG A 22 -4.72 -15.62 5.79
C ARG A 22 -4.43 -14.29 5.09
N ILE A 23 -5.33 -13.80 4.22
CA ILE A 23 -5.13 -12.58 3.42
C ILE A 23 -5.74 -11.38 4.16
N VAL A 24 -4.90 -10.38 4.42
CA VAL A 24 -5.29 -9.18 5.17
C VAL A 24 -5.10 -7.94 4.30
N LEU A 25 -6.12 -7.08 4.25
CA LEU A 25 -5.94 -5.69 3.85
C LEU A 25 -5.35 -4.92 5.05
N PRO A 26 -4.06 -4.53 5.03
CA PRO A 26 -3.48 -3.77 6.13
C PRO A 26 -4.02 -2.33 6.13
N PRO A 27 -3.92 -1.62 7.26
CA PRO A 27 -4.30 -0.22 7.32
C PRO A 27 -3.35 0.62 6.46
N MET A 28 -3.92 1.31 5.51
CA MET A 28 -3.21 2.24 4.63
C MET A 28 -3.98 3.55 4.61
N LEU A 29 -3.29 4.65 4.83
CA LEU A 29 -3.88 5.97 4.79
C LEU A 29 -4.30 6.29 3.34
N MET A 30 -5.60 6.17 3.05
CA MET A 30 -6.16 6.38 1.71
C MET A 30 -6.55 7.85 1.49
N GLY A 31 -6.80 8.59 2.57
CA GLY A 31 -7.28 9.95 2.49
C GLY A 31 -8.70 10.04 1.92
N TYR A 32 -9.55 9.08 2.27
CA TYR A 32 -10.96 9.05 1.82
C TYR A 32 -11.94 9.46 2.92
N GLY A 33 -11.47 9.84 4.09
CA GLY A 33 -12.27 10.53 5.11
C GLY A 33 -12.62 11.95 4.68
N SER A 34 -13.53 12.61 5.40
CA SER A 34 -13.75 14.04 5.27
C SER A 34 -12.64 14.85 5.94
N GLU A 35 -12.56 16.15 5.66
CA GLU A 35 -11.63 17.05 6.35
C GLU A 35 -11.88 17.09 7.85
N ASP A 36 -13.12 16.89 8.30
CA ASP A 36 -13.53 16.88 9.70
C ASP A 36 -13.43 15.47 10.34
N GLY A 37 -12.91 14.48 9.63
CA GLY A 37 -12.66 13.15 10.18
C GLY A 37 -13.81 12.16 10.07
N TYR A 38 -14.90 12.50 9.38
CA TYR A 38 -16.02 11.57 9.17
C TYR A 38 -15.74 10.55 8.07
N VAL A 39 -16.35 9.38 8.18
CA VAL A 39 -16.40 8.37 7.13
C VAL A 39 -17.22 8.89 5.94
N THR A 40 -16.74 8.70 4.73
CA THR A 40 -17.43 9.08 3.49
C THR A 40 -17.90 7.84 2.71
N GLU A 41 -18.82 8.02 1.75
CA GLU A 41 -19.23 6.96 0.83
C GLU A 41 -18.02 6.35 0.09
N ARG A 42 -17.10 7.22 -0.35
CA ARG A 42 -15.86 6.81 -0.99
C ARG A 42 -15.04 5.84 -0.14
N ALA A 43 -14.93 6.10 1.17
CA ALA A 43 -14.25 5.20 2.09
C ALA A 43 -15.00 3.86 2.20
N LYS A 44 -16.33 3.89 2.32
CA LYS A 44 -17.16 2.67 2.39
C LYS A 44 -17.02 1.82 1.13
N ASP A 45 -17.12 2.40 -0.06
CA ASP A 45 -16.96 1.70 -1.34
C ASP A 45 -15.58 1.04 -1.48
N TYR A 46 -14.52 1.77 -1.07
CA TYR A 46 -13.16 1.25 -1.08
C TYR A 46 -13.03 -0.01 -0.22
N TYR A 47 -13.48 0.01 1.02
CA TYR A 47 -13.35 -1.13 1.93
C TYR A 47 -14.30 -2.28 1.55
N ALA A 48 -15.53 -1.97 1.11
CA ALA A 48 -16.49 -2.95 0.60
C ALA A 48 -15.94 -3.76 -0.57
N ALA A 49 -15.28 -3.10 -1.53
CA ALA A 49 -14.73 -3.78 -2.70
C ALA A 49 -13.67 -4.83 -2.33
N ARG A 50 -12.81 -4.56 -1.31
CA ARG A 50 -11.77 -5.51 -0.85
C ARG A 50 -12.35 -6.65 -0.03
N ALA A 51 -13.36 -6.35 0.77
CA ALA A 51 -14.11 -7.36 1.53
C ALA A 51 -14.83 -8.33 0.58
N ARG A 52 -15.57 -7.80 -0.41
CA ARG A 52 -16.29 -8.55 -1.45
C ARG A 52 -15.33 -9.39 -2.31
N GLY A 53 -14.14 -8.86 -2.61
CA GLY A 53 -13.10 -9.56 -3.38
C GLY A 53 -12.37 -10.66 -2.64
N GLY A 54 -12.79 -10.98 -1.39
CA GLY A 54 -12.39 -12.19 -0.68
C GLY A 54 -11.33 -12.00 0.40
N ALA A 55 -10.91 -10.78 0.75
CA ALA A 55 -10.03 -10.58 1.91
C ALA A 55 -10.63 -11.21 3.18
N GLY A 56 -9.79 -11.83 4.01
CA GLY A 56 -10.23 -12.43 5.27
C GLY A 56 -10.43 -11.41 6.37
N LEU A 57 -9.50 -10.47 6.47
CA LEU A 57 -9.53 -9.36 7.42
C LEU A 57 -9.26 -8.04 6.68
N VAL A 58 -10.07 -7.04 6.96
CA VAL A 58 -9.91 -5.67 6.51
C VAL A 58 -9.62 -4.80 7.72
N ILE A 59 -8.41 -4.20 7.76
CA ILE A 59 -8.03 -3.25 8.79
C ILE A 59 -8.17 -1.85 8.20
N VAL A 60 -9.12 -1.08 8.71
CA VAL A 60 -9.34 0.32 8.30
C VAL A 60 -8.12 1.16 8.64
N GLU A 61 -7.82 2.14 7.79
CA GLU A 61 -6.73 3.10 7.98
C GLU A 61 -6.71 3.71 9.39
N ALA A 62 -5.53 4.21 9.79
CA ALA A 62 -5.39 4.80 11.11
C ALA A 62 -6.43 5.90 11.36
N SER A 63 -7.12 5.79 12.48
CA SER A 63 -8.09 6.76 12.99
C SER A 63 -7.54 7.41 14.25
N MET A 64 -7.80 8.71 14.42
CA MET A 64 -7.32 9.46 15.59
C MET A 64 -7.98 8.97 16.87
N PRO A 65 -7.22 8.51 17.88
CA PRO A 65 -7.75 8.14 19.19
C PRO A 65 -7.95 9.36 20.12
N LEU A 66 -7.32 10.50 19.79
CA LEU A 66 -7.37 11.73 20.56
C LEU A 66 -7.60 12.93 19.65
N PRO A 67 -8.36 13.94 20.12
CA PRO A 67 -8.50 15.19 19.38
C PRO A 67 -7.14 15.84 19.13
N GLY A 68 -6.85 16.22 17.88
CA GLY A 68 -5.62 16.92 17.52
C GLY A 68 -4.42 16.02 17.18
N GLY A 69 -4.59 14.71 17.08
CA GLY A 69 -3.56 13.76 16.62
C GLY A 69 -3.38 13.71 15.10
N LYS A 70 -4.00 14.63 14.34
CA LYS A 70 -4.09 14.62 12.88
C LYS A 70 -2.76 14.90 12.20
N MET A 71 -2.36 13.99 11.31
CA MET A 71 -1.13 14.07 10.52
C MET A 71 -1.37 14.53 9.08
N PHE A 72 -2.52 14.19 8.51
CA PHE A 72 -2.91 14.43 7.13
C PHE A 72 -4.30 15.06 7.06
N GLN A 73 -4.61 15.75 5.95
CA GLN A 73 -5.85 16.49 5.77
C GLN A 73 -7.10 15.60 5.96
N PHE A 74 -7.13 14.44 5.31
CA PHE A 74 -8.28 13.54 5.26
C PHE A 74 -8.07 12.31 6.16
N TYR A 75 -7.99 12.52 7.46
CA TYR A 75 -7.69 11.49 8.44
C TYR A 75 -8.94 11.14 9.24
N LEU A 76 -9.30 9.86 9.35
CA LEU A 76 -10.48 9.43 10.13
C LEU A 76 -10.31 9.75 11.61
N ASP A 77 -11.43 9.96 12.29
CA ASP A 77 -11.47 10.32 13.71
C ASP A 77 -12.32 9.31 14.51
N SER A 78 -11.80 8.85 15.63
CA SER A 78 -12.46 7.98 16.61
C SER A 78 -12.39 8.54 18.02
N SER A 79 -12.00 9.82 18.16
CA SER A 79 -11.77 10.45 19.46
C SER A 79 -13.05 10.86 20.19
N ASP A 80 -14.21 10.88 19.51
CA ASP A 80 -15.48 11.35 20.05
C ASP A 80 -16.65 10.49 19.53
N ASP A 81 -17.73 10.41 20.33
CA ASP A 81 -18.93 9.61 20.01
C ASP A 81 -19.68 10.12 18.77
N ARG A 82 -19.50 11.36 18.35
CA ARG A 82 -20.09 11.91 17.11
C ARG A 82 -19.64 11.16 15.83
N TYR A 83 -18.51 10.46 15.87
CA TYR A 83 -18.01 9.68 14.74
C TYR A 83 -18.57 8.25 14.69
N LEU A 84 -19.21 7.77 15.78
CA LEU A 84 -19.78 6.42 15.88
C LEU A 84 -20.71 6.05 14.71
N PRO A 85 -21.66 6.91 14.28
CA PRO A 85 -22.56 6.50 13.19
C PRO A 85 -21.81 6.11 11.92
N GLY A 86 -20.88 6.94 11.45
CA GLY A 86 -20.09 6.63 10.24
C GLY A 86 -19.16 5.44 10.44
N LEU A 87 -18.55 5.27 11.61
CA LEU A 87 -17.72 4.11 11.93
C LEU A 87 -18.55 2.83 11.96
N THR A 88 -19.80 2.89 12.46
CA THR A 88 -20.75 1.75 12.45
C THR A 88 -21.12 1.33 11.03
N GLU A 89 -21.45 2.30 10.17
CA GLU A 89 -21.72 2.04 8.75
C GLU A 89 -20.51 1.39 8.07
N LEU A 90 -19.30 1.87 8.36
CA LEU A 90 -18.07 1.34 7.79
C LEU A 90 -17.79 -0.10 8.24
N ALA A 91 -17.92 -0.39 9.52
CA ALA A 91 -17.77 -1.75 10.05
C ALA A 91 -18.82 -2.70 9.46
N THR A 92 -20.06 -2.23 9.33
CA THR A 92 -21.18 -2.99 8.77
C THR A 92 -20.92 -3.34 7.31
N VAL A 93 -20.55 -2.36 6.48
CA VAL A 93 -20.34 -2.61 5.05
C VAL A 93 -19.19 -3.57 4.79
N ILE A 94 -18.13 -3.55 5.61
CA ILE A 94 -17.02 -4.52 5.51
C ILE A 94 -17.53 -5.94 5.82
N LYS A 95 -18.28 -6.11 6.92
CA LYS A 95 -18.80 -7.41 7.36
C LYS A 95 -19.85 -7.97 6.41
N ASP A 96 -20.77 -7.14 5.92
CA ASP A 96 -21.81 -7.54 4.96
C ASP A 96 -21.22 -8.01 3.62
N ASN A 97 -20.02 -7.53 3.29
CA ASN A 97 -19.26 -8.00 2.12
C ASN A 97 -18.29 -9.16 2.44
N GLY A 98 -18.41 -9.77 3.62
CA GLY A 98 -17.82 -11.06 3.94
C GLY A 98 -16.39 -11.07 4.47
N ALA A 99 -15.83 -9.92 4.89
CA ALA A 99 -14.57 -9.85 5.62
C ALA A 99 -14.80 -9.59 7.12
N ARG A 100 -13.81 -9.91 7.95
CA ARG A 100 -13.74 -9.38 9.32
C ARG A 100 -13.30 -7.93 9.29
N ALA A 101 -13.88 -7.11 10.18
CA ALA A 101 -13.65 -5.67 10.23
C ALA A 101 -12.84 -5.28 11.47
N ALA A 102 -11.68 -4.66 11.25
CA ALA A 102 -10.88 -4.04 12.31
C ALA A 102 -10.51 -2.61 11.94
N ILE A 103 -10.05 -1.82 12.90
CA ILE A 103 -9.60 -0.44 12.69
C ILE A 103 -8.26 -0.21 13.37
N GLN A 104 -7.36 0.54 12.71
CA GLN A 104 -6.12 0.97 13.33
C GLN A 104 -6.34 2.28 14.09
N LEU A 105 -5.77 2.38 15.29
CA LEU A 105 -5.74 3.59 16.12
C LEU A 105 -4.35 4.19 16.11
N GLY A 106 -4.22 5.45 15.69
CA GLY A 106 -2.92 6.09 15.53
C GLY A 106 -2.94 7.59 15.75
N ASP A 107 -1.95 8.08 16.48
CA ASP A 107 -1.71 9.50 16.75
C ASP A 107 -0.35 9.92 16.18
N GLY A 108 -0.27 11.09 15.57
CA GLY A 108 0.94 11.59 14.92
C GLY A 108 2.09 11.89 15.86
N GLY A 109 1.82 12.21 17.12
CA GLY A 109 2.86 12.62 18.05
C GLY A 109 3.65 13.82 17.52
N ARG A 110 4.96 13.70 17.39
CA ARG A 110 5.84 14.75 16.83
C ARG A 110 5.59 15.06 15.34
N GLU A 111 4.88 14.18 14.63
CA GLU A 111 4.52 14.37 13.20
C GLU A 111 3.23 15.17 13.02
N VAL A 112 2.50 15.47 14.10
CA VAL A 112 1.30 16.33 14.06
C VAL A 112 1.62 17.67 13.43
N ARG A 113 0.75 18.14 12.56
CA ARG A 113 0.89 19.43 11.88
C ARG A 113 -0.02 20.46 12.55
N ARG A 114 0.56 21.46 13.23
CA ARG A 114 -0.18 22.57 13.85
C ARG A 114 -1.15 23.25 12.87
N ALA A 115 -0.75 23.38 11.60
CA ALA A 115 -1.62 23.98 10.59
C ALA A 115 -2.95 23.22 10.37
N LEU A 116 -3.00 21.92 10.67
CA LEU A 116 -4.21 21.11 10.55
C LEU A 116 -5.01 21.02 11.86
N THR A 117 -4.36 21.18 13.01
CA THR A 117 -4.95 20.87 14.31
C THR A 117 -5.09 22.08 15.23
N GLY A 118 -4.37 23.16 14.93
CA GLY A 118 -4.21 24.31 15.83
C GLY A 118 -3.34 24.03 17.07
N ARG A 119 -2.87 22.78 17.28
CA ARG A 119 -2.10 22.36 18.46
C ARG A 119 -0.65 22.11 18.12
N ALA A 120 0.24 22.35 19.09
CA ALA A 120 1.64 21.95 18.98
C ALA A 120 1.77 20.41 18.93
N PRO A 121 2.72 19.89 18.13
CA PRO A 121 3.06 18.47 18.20
C PRO A 121 3.57 18.12 19.61
N MET A 122 3.33 16.90 20.04
CA MET A 122 3.80 16.35 21.31
C MET A 122 4.52 15.01 21.07
N GLY A 123 5.47 14.69 21.93
CA GLY A 123 6.20 13.42 21.84
C GLY A 123 6.84 13.04 23.18
N PRO A 124 7.50 11.86 23.26
CA PRO A 124 8.17 11.45 24.49
C PRO A 124 9.31 12.40 24.90
N SER A 125 9.94 13.05 23.94
CA SER A 125 11.01 14.03 24.13
C SER A 125 10.95 15.14 23.09
N PRO A 126 11.55 16.33 23.34
CA PRO A 126 11.46 17.48 22.43
C PRO A 126 12.41 17.35 21.22
N ILE A 127 12.29 16.26 20.48
CA ILE A 127 13.10 15.93 19.31
C ILE A 127 12.26 16.12 18.05
N ALA A 128 12.54 17.17 17.30
CA ALA A 128 11.81 17.49 16.08
C ALA A 128 11.97 16.41 15.00
N ALA A 129 10.89 16.14 14.28
CA ALA A 129 10.96 15.42 13.02
C ALA A 129 11.60 16.30 11.93
N ARG A 130 12.14 15.68 10.88
CA ARG A 130 12.81 16.40 9.80
C ARG A 130 11.88 17.46 9.20
N LYS A 131 12.34 18.73 9.18
CA LYS A 131 11.59 19.90 8.67
C LYS A 131 10.22 20.11 9.37
N ARG A 132 10.07 19.67 10.63
CA ARG A 132 8.87 19.87 11.44
C ARG A 132 9.17 20.78 12.62
N GLU A 133 8.09 21.28 13.24
CA GLU A 133 8.13 22.01 14.50
C GLU A 133 8.67 21.10 15.63
N GLN A 134 9.40 21.68 16.57
CA GLN A 134 9.85 20.95 17.75
C GLN A 134 8.66 20.57 18.62
N PRO A 135 8.49 19.28 18.97
CA PRO A 135 7.39 18.85 19.80
C PRO A 135 7.59 19.28 21.27
N ILE A 136 6.47 19.43 21.97
CA ILE A 136 6.46 19.56 23.41
C ILE A 136 6.66 18.18 24.02
N GLU A 137 7.58 18.06 25.03
CA GLU A 137 7.72 16.82 25.78
C GLU A 137 6.46 16.54 26.60
N MET A 138 5.91 15.33 26.43
CA MET A 138 4.72 14.90 27.18
C MET A 138 5.02 14.77 28.66
N THR A 139 4.20 15.40 29.49
CA THR A 139 4.19 15.16 30.93
C THR A 139 3.60 13.78 31.25
N LEU A 140 3.77 13.29 32.48
CA LEU A 140 3.09 12.07 32.93
C LEU A 140 1.55 12.19 32.86
N SER A 141 1.00 13.39 32.95
CA SER A 141 -0.43 13.65 32.75
C SER A 141 -0.85 13.49 31.30
N ASP A 142 -0.02 13.98 30.35
CA ASP A 142 -0.29 13.85 28.91
C ASP A 142 -0.21 12.38 28.49
N ILE A 143 0.76 11.62 29.01
CA ILE A 143 0.87 10.18 28.76
C ILE A 143 -0.39 9.45 29.26
N ARG A 144 -0.88 9.75 30.45
CA ARG A 144 -2.14 9.17 30.97
C ARG A 144 -3.35 9.56 30.12
N THR A 145 -3.40 10.81 29.62
CA THR A 145 -4.45 11.27 28.71
C THR A 145 -4.40 10.51 27.39
N ALA A 146 -3.20 10.32 26.83
CA ALA A 146 -3.02 9.52 25.60
C ALA A 146 -3.46 8.06 25.81
N THR A 147 -3.01 7.42 26.89
CA THR A 147 -3.40 6.05 27.28
C THR A 147 -4.93 5.89 27.31
N ARG A 148 -5.62 6.78 28.02
CA ARG A 148 -7.09 6.77 28.10
C ARG A 148 -7.75 7.02 26.74
N GLY A 149 -7.20 7.92 25.92
CA GLY A 149 -7.70 8.21 24.59
C GLY A 149 -7.68 6.98 23.67
N PHE A 150 -6.58 6.24 23.65
CA PHE A 150 -6.49 4.98 22.91
C PHE A 150 -7.49 3.95 23.42
N ALA A 151 -7.62 3.77 24.72
CA ALA A 151 -8.58 2.85 25.32
C ALA A 151 -10.04 3.22 24.99
N GLN A 152 -10.41 4.51 25.09
CA GLN A 152 -11.73 4.99 24.73
C GLN A 152 -12.03 4.85 23.23
N ALA A 153 -11.04 5.08 22.36
CA ALA A 153 -11.20 4.87 20.93
C ALA A 153 -11.38 3.38 20.58
N ALA A 154 -10.68 2.48 21.27
CA ALA A 154 -10.88 1.03 21.13
C ALA A 154 -12.30 0.62 21.56
N HIS A 155 -12.80 1.16 22.67
CA HIS A 155 -14.19 0.92 23.11
C HIS A 155 -15.22 1.51 22.11
N ARG A 156 -14.95 2.67 21.51
CA ARG A 156 -15.81 3.19 20.42
C ARG A 156 -15.79 2.29 19.19
N ALA A 157 -14.63 1.76 18.83
CA ALA A 157 -14.52 0.81 17.73
C ALA A 157 -15.35 -0.46 17.99
N GLU A 158 -15.30 -1.02 19.19
CA GLU A 158 -16.16 -2.14 19.62
C GLU A 158 -17.65 -1.77 19.51
N ARG A 159 -18.07 -0.64 20.05
CA ARG A 159 -19.45 -0.14 19.96
C ARG A 159 -19.91 0.11 18.52
N ALA A 160 -19.00 0.53 17.65
CA ALA A 160 -19.25 0.69 16.21
C ALA A 160 -19.37 -0.65 15.48
N GLY A 161 -19.06 -1.77 16.14
CA GLY A 161 -19.19 -3.12 15.58
C GLY A 161 -17.95 -3.61 14.83
N PHE A 162 -16.79 -2.95 15.00
CA PHE A 162 -15.51 -3.55 14.64
C PHE A 162 -15.22 -4.76 15.53
N GLU A 163 -14.51 -5.73 14.99
CA GLU A 163 -14.24 -7.01 15.65
C GLU A 163 -12.80 -7.09 16.20
N GLY A 164 -12.09 -5.98 16.18
CA GLY A 164 -10.76 -5.81 16.77
C GLY A 164 -10.13 -4.48 16.42
N VAL A 165 -9.05 -4.16 17.12
CA VAL A 165 -8.27 -2.92 16.91
C VAL A 165 -6.78 -3.21 16.80
N GLU A 166 -6.10 -2.48 15.91
CA GLU A 166 -4.65 -2.44 15.77
C GLU A 166 -4.11 -1.15 16.38
N MET A 167 -3.25 -1.23 17.41
CA MET A 167 -2.55 -0.07 17.97
C MET A 167 -1.33 0.26 17.11
N HIS A 168 -1.28 1.48 16.57
CA HIS A 168 -0.24 1.89 15.64
C HIS A 168 1.04 2.33 16.36
N ALA A 169 1.94 1.39 16.62
CA ALA A 169 3.24 1.61 17.25
C ALA A 169 4.41 1.52 16.24
N ALA A 170 4.18 1.95 15.00
CA ALA A 170 5.17 1.94 13.92
C ALA A 170 5.28 3.31 13.21
N HIS A 171 6.14 3.41 12.20
CA HIS A 171 6.22 4.49 11.20
C HIS A 171 6.44 5.89 11.77
N VAL A 172 7.26 6.03 12.81
CA VAL A 172 7.64 7.30 13.46
C VAL A 172 6.51 8.06 14.17
N TYR A 173 5.32 7.43 14.38
CA TYR A 173 4.17 8.03 15.05
C TYR A 173 4.24 7.87 16.58
N LEU A 174 3.29 8.45 17.31
CA LEU A 174 3.40 8.64 18.76
C LEU A 174 3.88 7.40 19.51
N LEU A 175 3.24 6.24 19.32
CA LEU A 175 3.58 5.05 20.08
C LEU A 175 4.97 4.50 19.70
N SER A 176 5.36 4.54 18.41
CA SER A 176 6.70 4.16 17.99
C SER A 176 7.78 5.11 18.51
N GLN A 177 7.43 6.40 18.70
CA GLN A 177 8.36 7.37 19.28
C GLN A 177 8.75 7.02 20.71
N PHE A 178 7.86 6.37 21.49
CA PHE A 178 8.21 5.85 22.82
C PHE A 178 9.15 4.65 22.73
N LEU A 179 9.01 3.78 21.73
CA LEU A 179 9.82 2.58 21.57
C LEU A 179 11.27 2.88 21.14
N SER A 180 11.46 3.90 20.32
CA SER A 180 12.75 4.23 19.72
C SER A 180 13.60 5.13 20.61
N ARG A 181 14.87 4.74 20.82
CA ARG A 181 15.86 5.61 21.53
C ARG A 181 16.22 6.85 20.70
N SER A 182 15.98 6.83 19.38
CA SER A 182 16.21 8.00 18.52
C SER A 182 15.26 9.15 18.85
N THR A 183 14.12 8.86 19.50
CA THR A 183 13.05 9.82 19.79
C THR A 183 12.62 9.88 21.24
N ASN A 184 13.02 8.92 22.05
CA ASN A 184 12.71 8.82 23.48
C ASN A 184 13.98 8.91 24.33
N HIS A 185 14.26 10.10 24.84
CA HIS A 185 15.37 10.39 25.74
C HIS A 185 14.92 10.58 27.21
N ARG A 186 13.72 10.09 27.55
CA ARG A 186 13.18 10.20 28.91
C ARG A 186 14.03 9.41 29.91
N THR A 187 14.07 9.92 31.13
CA THR A 187 14.78 9.29 32.27
C THR A 187 13.82 8.75 33.33
N ASP A 188 12.50 8.90 33.11
CA ASP A 188 11.44 8.37 33.96
C ASP A 188 11.07 6.92 33.55
N ARG A 189 9.99 6.39 34.15
CA ARG A 189 9.50 5.03 33.90
C ARG A 189 9.07 4.72 32.45
N TYR A 190 9.05 5.71 31.55
CA TYR A 190 8.71 5.55 30.12
C TYR A 190 9.94 5.66 29.21
N GLY A 191 11.16 5.74 29.75
CA GLY A 191 12.40 5.86 28.97
C GLY A 191 13.52 4.96 29.45
N GLY A 192 14.63 4.94 28.71
CA GLY A 192 15.82 4.15 29.03
C GLY A 192 15.71 2.68 28.59
N SER A 193 15.42 1.75 29.49
CA SER A 193 15.36 0.32 29.20
C SER A 193 14.26 -0.05 28.20
N VAL A 194 14.40 -1.21 27.53
CA VAL A 194 13.39 -1.74 26.60
C VAL A 194 12.02 -1.84 27.29
N ALA A 195 11.96 -2.40 28.49
CA ALA A 195 10.71 -2.53 29.25
C ALA A 195 10.08 -1.17 29.61
N ASN A 196 10.89 -0.18 29.96
CA ASN A 196 10.38 1.17 30.24
C ASN A 196 9.84 1.86 28.98
N ARG A 197 10.52 1.74 27.84
CA ARG A 197 10.05 2.29 26.57
C ARG A 197 8.76 1.61 26.09
N PHE A 198 8.56 0.34 26.42
CA PHE A 198 7.34 -0.42 26.11
C PHE A 198 6.19 -0.14 27.08
N ARG A 199 6.43 0.48 28.23
CA ARG A 199 5.43 0.67 29.31
C ARG A 199 4.13 1.35 28.85
N ILE A 200 4.21 2.32 27.94
CA ILE A 200 2.99 2.97 27.43
C ILE A 200 2.06 1.97 26.74
N MET A 201 2.61 0.93 26.10
CA MET A 201 1.81 -0.13 25.47
C MET A 201 1.11 -0.98 26.53
N VAL A 202 1.80 -1.28 27.65
CA VAL A 202 1.20 -1.98 28.78
C VAL A 202 0.08 -1.14 29.39
N ASP A 203 0.33 0.14 29.67
CA ASP A 203 -0.70 1.04 30.22
C ASP A 203 -1.93 1.16 29.28
N ILE A 204 -1.72 1.14 27.94
CA ILE A 204 -2.81 1.20 26.96
C ILE A 204 -3.62 -0.10 26.95
N ILE A 205 -2.97 -1.27 26.91
CA ILE A 205 -3.73 -2.54 26.88
C ILE A 205 -4.51 -2.74 28.16
N ASP A 206 -3.93 -2.43 29.33
CA ASP A 206 -4.60 -2.51 30.62
C ASP A 206 -5.86 -1.64 30.63
N ALA A 207 -5.73 -0.35 30.28
CA ALA A 207 -6.87 0.57 30.19
C ALA A 207 -7.91 0.17 29.12
N THR A 208 -7.46 -0.48 28.04
CA THR A 208 -8.36 -0.98 27.01
C THR A 208 -9.15 -2.18 27.52
N ARG A 209 -8.48 -3.14 28.17
CA ARG A 209 -9.11 -4.33 28.74
C ARG A 209 -10.14 -3.98 29.83
N GLU A 210 -9.92 -2.92 30.60
CA GLU A 210 -10.91 -2.40 31.57
C GLU A 210 -12.23 -2.00 30.89
N LEU A 211 -12.20 -1.53 29.63
CA LEU A 211 -13.36 -1.03 28.89
C LEU A 211 -14.02 -2.10 27.99
N VAL A 212 -13.23 -2.91 27.29
CA VAL A 212 -13.73 -3.86 26.28
C VAL A 212 -13.66 -5.33 26.72
N GLY A 213 -13.08 -5.61 27.90
CA GLY A 213 -12.90 -6.98 28.39
C GLY A 213 -11.78 -7.75 27.68
N GLY A 214 -11.70 -9.06 27.99
CA GLY A 214 -10.66 -9.94 27.45
C GLY A 214 -10.92 -10.50 26.06
N ASP A 215 -12.19 -10.51 25.64
CA ASP A 215 -12.62 -11.20 24.42
C ASP A 215 -12.49 -10.33 23.14
N PHE A 216 -12.37 -9.02 23.26
CA PHE A 216 -12.22 -8.11 22.12
C PHE A 216 -10.76 -8.09 21.65
N PRO A 217 -10.43 -8.53 20.42
CA PRO A 217 -9.07 -8.62 19.91
C PRO A 217 -8.36 -7.28 19.82
N VAL A 218 -7.17 -7.19 20.40
CA VAL A 218 -6.30 -6.01 20.38
C VAL A 218 -4.88 -6.43 20.03
N TRP A 219 -4.31 -5.86 18.99
CA TRP A 219 -2.95 -6.19 18.57
C TRP A 219 -2.11 -4.95 18.28
N LEU A 220 -0.80 -5.16 18.14
CA LEU A 220 0.17 -4.11 17.86
C LEU A 220 0.65 -4.16 16.40
N ARG A 221 0.90 -2.99 15.82
CA ARG A 221 1.79 -2.85 14.67
C ARG A 221 3.06 -2.15 15.11
N ILE A 222 4.22 -2.79 14.94
CA ILE A 222 5.52 -2.25 15.34
C ILE A 222 6.50 -2.15 14.17
N ASN A 223 7.54 -1.33 14.34
CA ASN A 223 8.75 -1.42 13.52
C ASN A 223 9.56 -2.63 14.00
N GLY A 224 9.80 -3.61 13.13
CA GLY A 224 10.73 -4.70 13.41
C GLY A 224 12.18 -4.22 13.41
N VAL A 225 12.49 -3.22 12.57
CA VAL A 225 13.73 -2.44 12.56
C VAL A 225 13.45 -1.00 12.15
N GLU A 226 14.34 -0.09 12.57
CA GLU A 226 14.37 1.29 12.05
C GLU A 226 15.65 1.46 11.23
N TYR A 227 15.50 1.46 9.90
CA TYR A 227 16.60 1.61 8.97
C TYR A 227 17.19 3.02 9.02
N ASP A 228 18.51 3.14 8.82
CA ASP A 228 19.24 4.42 8.73
C ASP A 228 18.96 5.39 9.88
N THR A 229 18.66 4.85 11.06
CA THR A 229 18.26 5.62 12.24
C THR A 229 19.22 5.34 13.40
N PRO A 230 20.20 6.22 13.66
CA PRO A 230 21.05 6.08 14.83
C PRO A 230 20.22 6.04 16.13
N GLY A 231 20.39 4.99 16.93
CA GLY A 231 19.57 4.77 18.13
C GLY A 231 18.14 4.30 17.85
N GLY A 232 17.81 3.96 16.61
CA GLY A 232 16.55 3.36 16.23
C GLY A 232 16.34 1.96 16.76
N VAL A 233 15.12 1.44 16.59
CA VAL A 233 14.74 0.09 17.03
C VAL A 233 15.54 -0.96 16.25
N THR A 234 16.20 -1.86 16.97
CA THR A 234 16.93 -3.02 16.42
C THR A 234 16.04 -4.27 16.41
N LEU A 235 16.47 -5.30 15.68
CA LEU A 235 15.76 -6.58 15.65
C LEU A 235 15.72 -7.23 17.05
N GLU A 236 16.78 -7.12 17.84
CA GLU A 236 16.82 -7.63 19.21
C GLU A 236 15.79 -6.94 20.09
N GLU A 237 15.68 -5.63 19.98
CA GLU A 237 14.68 -4.86 20.74
C GLU A 237 13.25 -5.19 20.29
N SER A 238 12.98 -5.35 18.98
CA SER A 238 11.65 -5.70 18.50
C SER A 238 11.22 -7.12 18.88
N ARG A 239 12.17 -8.06 18.99
CA ARG A 239 11.91 -9.40 19.56
C ARG A 239 11.52 -9.30 21.03
N GLU A 240 12.18 -8.44 21.80
CA GLU A 240 11.81 -8.19 23.20
C GLU A 240 10.46 -7.49 23.31
N PHE A 241 10.18 -6.50 22.46
CA PHE A 241 8.86 -5.86 22.41
C PHE A 241 7.74 -6.87 22.09
N ALA A 242 7.97 -7.84 21.23
CA ALA A 242 6.99 -8.87 20.93
C ALA A 242 6.71 -9.77 22.15
N ARG A 243 7.75 -10.18 22.90
CA ARG A 243 7.57 -10.92 24.16
C ARG A 243 6.80 -10.11 25.20
N LEU A 244 7.15 -8.83 25.35
CA LEU A 244 6.43 -7.94 26.27
C LEU A 244 4.98 -7.71 25.85
N ALA A 245 4.69 -7.67 24.54
CA ALA A 245 3.32 -7.56 24.02
C ALA A 245 2.49 -8.79 24.38
N GLU A 246 3.05 -9.99 24.19
CA GLU A 246 2.39 -11.24 24.57
C GLU A 246 2.12 -11.31 26.08
N GLN A 247 3.12 -10.97 26.90
CA GLN A 247 2.99 -10.92 28.36
C GLN A 247 1.94 -9.90 28.83
N ALA A 248 1.80 -8.79 28.12
CA ALA A 248 0.82 -7.75 28.41
C ALA A 248 -0.62 -8.10 27.96
N GLY A 249 -0.80 -9.18 27.19
CA GLY A 249 -2.13 -9.64 26.76
C GLY A 249 -2.61 -9.05 25.45
N TYR A 250 -1.70 -8.66 24.54
CA TYR A 250 -2.03 -8.42 23.13
C TYR A 250 -2.25 -9.76 22.41
N ASP A 251 -3.13 -9.75 21.38
CA ASP A 251 -3.58 -10.97 20.70
C ASP A 251 -2.81 -11.31 19.42
N ALA A 252 -2.02 -10.39 18.89
CA ALA A 252 -1.20 -10.57 17.70
C ALA A 252 -0.19 -9.41 17.54
N ILE A 253 0.71 -9.56 16.56
CA ILE A 253 1.63 -8.49 16.17
C ILE A 253 1.75 -8.39 14.64
N SER A 254 1.72 -7.17 14.13
CA SER A 254 1.93 -6.84 12.71
C SER A 254 3.30 -6.19 12.54
N ILE A 255 4.12 -6.73 11.64
CA ILE A 255 5.51 -6.31 11.44
C ILE A 255 5.61 -5.35 10.27
N SER A 256 6.20 -4.19 10.56
CA SER A 256 6.56 -3.16 9.60
C SER A 256 8.02 -2.75 9.77
N ALA A 257 8.44 -1.68 9.14
CA ALA A 257 9.74 -1.05 9.36
C ALA A 257 9.59 0.46 9.51
N GLY A 258 10.55 1.08 10.19
CA GLY A 258 10.65 2.52 10.32
C GLY A 258 11.90 3.05 9.63
N SER A 259 11.84 4.31 9.21
CA SER A 259 12.98 5.08 8.72
C SER A 259 12.57 6.55 8.66
N PRO A 260 13.52 7.50 8.79
CA PRO A 260 13.26 8.90 8.46
C PRO A 260 13.06 9.13 6.96
N HIS A 261 13.30 8.09 6.12
CA HIS A 261 13.10 8.09 4.67
C HIS A 261 11.98 7.13 4.29
N TYR A 262 10.98 7.61 3.55
CA TYR A 262 9.81 6.81 3.17
C TYR A 262 10.15 5.56 2.37
N GLU A 263 11.21 5.63 1.54
CA GLU A 263 11.62 4.52 0.68
C GLU A 263 12.03 3.28 1.48
N ALA A 264 12.60 3.46 2.66
CA ALA A 264 12.95 2.35 3.56
C ALA A 264 11.75 1.82 4.35
N THR A 265 10.70 2.62 4.52
CA THR A 265 9.45 2.22 5.19
C THR A 265 8.46 1.61 4.20
N ILE A 266 8.35 2.18 3.00
CA ILE A 266 7.41 1.76 1.96
C ILE A 266 8.21 1.28 0.75
N HIS A 267 8.38 -0.02 0.64
CA HIS A 267 9.22 -0.65 -0.37
C HIS A 267 8.84 -0.28 -1.79
N THR A 268 9.78 0.26 -2.53
CA THR A 268 9.68 0.64 -3.94
C THR A 268 9.84 -0.58 -4.85
N LEU A 269 9.75 -0.37 -6.16
CA LEU A 269 10.09 -1.41 -7.12
C LEU A 269 11.59 -1.81 -7.05
N TYR A 270 12.46 -0.92 -6.57
CA TYR A 270 13.90 -1.20 -6.37
C TYR A 270 14.19 -1.99 -5.08
N SER A 271 13.25 -2.04 -4.13
CA SER A 271 13.42 -2.85 -2.93
C SER A 271 13.16 -4.32 -3.24
N PRO A 272 13.94 -5.27 -2.73
CA PRO A 272 13.64 -6.68 -2.92
C PRO A 272 12.26 -7.04 -2.33
N PRO A 273 11.50 -7.96 -2.95
CA PRO A 273 10.31 -8.51 -2.32
C PRO A 273 10.68 -9.29 -1.04
N LYS A 274 9.72 -9.47 -0.14
CA LYS A 274 9.89 -10.21 1.13
C LYS A 274 10.89 -9.56 2.13
N LEU A 275 11.25 -8.28 1.97
CA LEU A 275 12.28 -7.63 2.80
C LEU A 275 11.99 -7.73 4.32
N LEU A 276 10.72 -7.70 4.74
CA LEU A 276 10.33 -7.81 6.15
C LEU A 276 10.12 -9.25 6.62
N VAL A 277 10.12 -10.23 5.74
CA VAL A 277 9.84 -11.63 6.09
C VAL A 277 10.89 -12.20 7.06
N PRO A 278 12.20 -12.00 6.87
CA PRO A 278 13.20 -12.49 7.84
C PRO A 278 13.01 -11.90 9.24
N ILE A 279 12.56 -10.63 9.32
CA ILE A 279 12.28 -9.95 10.58
C ILE A 279 11.05 -10.57 11.25
N ALA A 280 9.96 -10.75 10.50
CA ALA A 280 8.75 -11.39 10.99
C ALA A 280 9.01 -12.82 11.47
N ALA A 281 9.77 -13.61 10.71
CA ALA A 281 10.16 -14.96 11.07
C ALA A 281 11.01 -15.00 12.34
N ALA A 282 11.89 -14.02 12.54
CA ALA A 282 12.67 -13.92 13.78
C ALA A 282 11.78 -13.61 15.00
N ILE A 283 10.81 -12.71 14.85
CA ILE A 283 9.84 -12.38 15.89
C ILE A 283 8.91 -13.56 16.19
N LYS A 284 8.41 -14.23 15.13
CA LYS A 284 7.50 -15.39 15.27
C LYS A 284 8.10 -16.53 16.12
N ARG A 285 9.41 -16.69 16.11
CA ARG A 285 10.08 -17.69 16.97
C ARG A 285 10.08 -17.35 18.46
N GLU A 286 9.76 -16.12 18.82
CA GLU A 286 9.77 -15.63 20.21
C GLU A 286 8.39 -15.63 20.88
N VAL A 287 7.31 -15.75 20.09
CA VAL A 287 5.93 -15.57 20.55
C VAL A 287 5.03 -16.70 20.06
N SER A 288 3.95 -16.95 20.78
CA SER A 288 2.94 -17.96 20.44
C SER A 288 1.74 -17.36 19.73
N PHE A 289 1.46 -16.08 19.90
CA PHE A 289 0.37 -15.41 19.20
C PHE A 289 0.69 -15.18 17.71
N PRO A 290 -0.33 -14.93 16.86
CA PRO A 290 -0.14 -14.75 15.43
C PRO A 290 0.76 -13.55 15.06
N VAL A 291 1.60 -13.75 14.05
CA VAL A 291 2.44 -12.72 13.45
C VAL A 291 1.96 -12.42 12.02
N MET A 292 1.70 -11.15 11.74
CA MET A 292 1.32 -10.64 10.44
C MET A 292 2.50 -9.93 9.77
N VAL A 293 2.72 -10.16 8.46
CA VAL A 293 3.80 -9.52 7.71
C VAL A 293 3.31 -8.87 6.43
N ALA A 294 3.88 -7.70 6.13
CA ALA A 294 3.70 -6.97 4.87
C ALA A 294 5.05 -6.89 4.11
N GLY A 295 5.05 -6.30 2.91
CA GLY A 295 6.29 -5.94 2.20
C GLY A 295 6.42 -6.56 0.81
N ARG A 296 5.73 -5.99 -0.19
CA ARG A 296 5.73 -6.46 -1.58
C ARG A 296 5.40 -7.96 -1.71
N LEU A 297 4.39 -8.39 -0.96
CA LEU A 297 3.88 -9.76 -1.04
C LEU A 297 2.66 -9.78 -1.96
N ASP A 298 2.69 -10.69 -2.93
CA ASP A 298 1.57 -11.13 -3.74
C ASP A 298 1.10 -12.53 -3.28
N ALA A 299 0.21 -13.16 -4.02
CA ALA A 299 -0.33 -14.46 -3.63
C ALA A 299 0.74 -15.56 -3.62
N GLU A 300 1.64 -15.57 -4.60
CA GLU A 300 2.70 -16.58 -4.70
C GLU A 300 3.68 -16.46 -3.53
N LEU A 301 4.20 -15.26 -3.30
CA LEU A 301 5.14 -15.00 -2.21
C LEU A 301 4.47 -15.19 -0.84
N GLY A 302 3.20 -14.82 -0.70
CA GLY A 302 2.43 -15.03 0.53
C GLY A 302 2.25 -16.52 0.83
N GLN A 303 1.94 -17.34 -0.17
CA GLN A 303 1.87 -18.79 -0.04
C GLN A 303 3.20 -19.40 0.43
N GLN A 304 4.32 -18.95 -0.16
CA GLN A 304 5.65 -19.40 0.22
C GLN A 304 5.97 -19.08 1.69
N VAL A 305 5.68 -17.86 2.13
CA VAL A 305 5.90 -17.38 3.51
C VAL A 305 5.10 -18.22 4.52
N LEU A 306 3.81 -18.46 4.22
CA LEU A 306 2.96 -19.30 5.09
C LEU A 306 3.42 -20.76 5.12
N ALA A 307 3.79 -21.32 3.97
CA ALA A 307 4.28 -22.69 3.87
C ALA A 307 5.60 -22.91 4.63
N ALA A 308 6.47 -21.89 4.65
CA ALA A 308 7.71 -21.89 5.44
C ALA A 308 7.49 -21.63 6.94
N GLY A 309 6.27 -21.29 7.37
CA GLY A 309 5.96 -20.95 8.75
C GLY A 309 6.61 -19.64 9.23
N GLU A 310 6.91 -18.72 8.31
CA GLU A 310 7.58 -17.44 8.59
C GLU A 310 6.64 -16.35 9.11
N ALA A 311 5.34 -16.50 8.85
CA ALA A 311 4.26 -15.66 9.38
C ALA A 311 2.95 -16.45 9.45
N ASP A 312 1.91 -15.88 10.08
CA ASP A 312 0.56 -16.46 10.18
C ASP A 312 -0.44 -15.77 9.27
N PHE A 313 -0.24 -14.49 8.96
CA PHE A 313 -1.08 -13.70 8.07
C PHE A 313 -0.23 -12.86 7.11
N ILE A 314 -0.75 -12.69 5.89
CA ILE A 314 -0.10 -11.94 4.81
C ILE A 314 -0.87 -10.65 4.54
N ALA A 315 -0.23 -9.52 4.83
CA ALA A 315 -0.79 -8.20 4.60
C ALA A 315 -0.47 -7.72 3.17
N MET A 316 -1.47 -7.79 2.28
CA MET A 316 -1.36 -7.47 0.85
C MET A 316 -1.92 -6.08 0.55
N GLY A 317 -1.27 -5.00 1.01
CA GLY A 317 -1.79 -3.64 0.85
C GLY A 317 -1.94 -3.21 -0.61
N ARG A 318 -0.84 -2.89 -1.28
CA ARG A 318 -0.85 -2.37 -2.65
C ARG A 318 -1.35 -3.38 -3.69
N ALA A 319 -1.18 -4.68 -3.44
CA ALA A 319 -1.75 -5.71 -4.30
C ALA A 319 -3.28 -5.62 -4.32
N LEU A 320 -3.93 -5.48 -3.15
CA LEU A 320 -5.39 -5.30 -3.02
C LEU A 320 -5.87 -3.89 -3.46
N MET A 321 -4.98 -2.89 -3.53
CA MET A 321 -5.29 -1.62 -4.19
C MET A 321 -5.34 -1.77 -5.70
N ALA A 322 -4.39 -2.51 -6.27
CA ALA A 322 -4.32 -2.75 -7.72
C ALA A 322 -5.45 -3.69 -8.19
N ASP A 323 -5.79 -4.68 -7.38
CA ASP A 323 -6.87 -5.64 -7.66
C ASP A 323 -7.62 -6.03 -6.38
N PRO A 324 -8.80 -5.47 -6.12
CA PRO A 324 -9.59 -5.84 -4.95
C PRO A 324 -10.08 -7.31 -5.00
N GLY A 325 -10.22 -7.90 -6.18
CA GLY A 325 -10.65 -9.28 -6.40
C GLY A 325 -9.53 -10.32 -6.36
N LEU A 326 -8.29 -9.92 -6.03
CA LEU A 326 -7.13 -10.81 -5.97
C LEU A 326 -7.41 -12.12 -5.21
N PRO A 327 -7.97 -12.10 -3.98
CA PRO A 327 -8.18 -13.34 -3.24
C PRO A 327 -9.13 -14.31 -3.95
N ASP A 328 -10.24 -13.82 -4.49
CA ASP A 328 -11.24 -14.68 -5.16
C ASP A 328 -10.73 -15.23 -6.49
N LYS A 329 -9.98 -14.45 -7.27
CA LYS A 329 -9.34 -14.89 -8.51
C LYS A 329 -8.33 -16.02 -8.26
N VAL A 330 -7.46 -15.84 -7.26
CA VAL A 330 -6.47 -16.86 -6.86
C VAL A 330 -7.16 -18.11 -6.31
N ARG A 331 -8.22 -17.96 -5.51
CA ARG A 331 -9.00 -19.09 -4.98
C ARG A 331 -9.68 -19.89 -6.09
N ALA A 332 -10.13 -19.21 -7.15
CA ALA A 332 -10.73 -19.81 -8.32
C ALA A 332 -9.70 -20.52 -9.25
N GLY A 333 -8.41 -20.36 -9.01
CA GLY A 333 -7.34 -20.95 -9.84
C GLY A 333 -6.94 -20.08 -11.04
N HIS A 334 -7.23 -18.78 -10.99
CA HIS A 334 -6.95 -17.81 -12.04
C HIS A 334 -6.01 -16.69 -11.58
N PRO A 335 -4.78 -16.99 -11.09
CA PRO A 335 -3.83 -15.96 -10.65
C PRO A 335 -3.41 -15.02 -11.79
N GLU A 336 -3.46 -15.47 -13.05
CA GLU A 336 -3.19 -14.67 -14.24
C GLU A 336 -4.22 -13.56 -14.48
N ASP A 337 -5.39 -13.63 -13.83
CA ASP A 337 -6.42 -12.59 -13.88
C ASP A 337 -6.21 -11.47 -12.85
N VAL A 338 -5.22 -11.62 -11.98
CA VAL A 338 -4.89 -10.62 -10.98
C VAL A 338 -4.10 -9.48 -11.61
N ARG A 339 -4.64 -8.25 -11.51
CA ARG A 339 -3.93 -7.03 -11.92
C ARG A 339 -2.77 -6.75 -10.96
N PRO A 340 -1.51 -6.79 -11.40
CA PRO A 340 -0.37 -6.62 -10.52
C PRO A 340 -0.15 -5.16 -10.12
N CYS A 341 0.38 -4.93 -8.91
CA CYS A 341 0.86 -3.62 -8.51
C CYS A 341 2.29 -3.38 -9.05
N PRO A 342 2.52 -2.35 -9.87
CA PRO A 342 3.85 -2.06 -10.41
C PRO A 342 4.81 -1.39 -9.42
N CYS A 343 4.41 -1.19 -8.17
CA CYS A 343 5.21 -0.61 -7.08
C CYS A 343 5.88 0.75 -7.38
N LEU A 344 5.30 1.59 -8.24
CA LEU A 344 5.82 2.90 -8.65
C LEU A 344 5.65 4.01 -7.61
N LEU A 345 4.94 3.75 -6.52
CA LEU A 345 4.71 4.65 -5.37
C LEU A 345 4.00 5.98 -5.68
N ASP A 346 3.39 6.19 -6.84
CA ASP A 346 2.59 7.42 -7.06
C ASP A 346 1.46 7.56 -6.04
N CYS A 347 0.85 6.45 -5.63
CA CYS A 347 -0.13 6.41 -4.55
C CYS A 347 0.40 7.01 -3.25
N VAL A 348 1.63 6.66 -2.86
CA VAL A 348 2.29 7.19 -1.65
C VAL A 348 2.63 8.67 -1.81
N ASN A 349 3.19 9.05 -2.96
CA ASN A 349 3.51 10.45 -3.27
C ASN A 349 2.27 11.34 -3.20
N ARG A 350 1.12 10.86 -3.64
CA ARG A 350 -0.16 11.57 -3.53
C ARG A 350 -0.57 11.77 -2.07
N GLY A 351 -0.63 10.69 -1.30
CA GLY A 351 -1.06 10.75 0.10
C GLY A 351 -0.07 11.46 1.01
N VAL A 352 1.21 11.07 0.97
CA VAL A 352 2.21 11.53 1.93
C VAL A 352 2.81 12.88 1.57
N LEU A 353 3.18 13.10 0.28
CA LEU A 353 3.88 14.32 -0.13
C LEU A 353 2.92 15.43 -0.56
N ARG A 354 1.80 15.11 -1.20
CA ARG A 354 0.84 16.09 -1.72
C ARG A 354 -0.38 16.27 -0.85
N ASP A 355 -0.59 15.41 0.15
CA ASP A 355 -1.74 15.42 1.06
C ASP A 355 -3.09 15.43 0.32
N VAL A 356 -3.19 14.60 -0.70
CA VAL A 356 -4.43 14.44 -1.49
C VAL A 356 -4.86 12.97 -1.48
N PRO A 357 -6.14 12.68 -1.70
CA PRO A 357 -6.65 11.32 -1.76
C PRO A 357 -5.85 10.44 -2.72
N ILE A 358 -5.58 9.22 -2.29
CA ILE A 358 -4.79 8.25 -3.05
C ILE A 358 -5.55 7.84 -4.34
N ALA A 359 -4.79 7.63 -5.41
CA ALA A 359 -5.22 6.99 -6.64
C ALA A 359 -4.15 5.99 -7.07
N CYS A 360 -4.50 5.03 -7.91
CA CYS A 360 -3.58 4.01 -8.41
C CYS A 360 -3.32 4.18 -9.90
N MET A 361 -2.06 4.04 -10.30
CA MET A 361 -1.68 4.09 -11.71
C MET A 361 -2.13 2.85 -12.50
N ALA A 362 -2.26 1.71 -11.81
CA ALA A 362 -2.68 0.46 -12.43
C ALA A 362 -4.20 0.20 -12.35
N ASN A 363 -4.90 0.81 -11.38
CA ASN A 363 -6.33 0.63 -11.16
C ASN A 363 -7.04 1.98 -11.16
N ALA A 364 -7.68 2.34 -12.25
CA ALA A 364 -8.40 3.60 -12.42
C ALA A 364 -9.62 3.72 -11.49
N ALA A 365 -10.19 2.60 -11.05
CA ALA A 365 -11.34 2.56 -10.17
C ALA A 365 -10.99 2.79 -8.69
N LEU A 366 -9.69 2.80 -8.31
CA LEU A 366 -9.30 2.97 -6.91
C LEU A 366 -9.81 4.28 -6.31
N GLY A 367 -10.63 4.17 -5.26
CA GLY A 367 -11.31 5.28 -4.59
C GLY A 367 -12.44 5.90 -5.43
N ARG A 368 -12.89 5.20 -6.46
CA ARG A 368 -14.01 5.54 -7.34
C ARG A 368 -14.78 4.27 -7.72
N GLU A 369 -14.79 3.29 -6.84
CA GLU A 369 -15.29 1.95 -7.12
C GLU A 369 -16.74 1.97 -7.62
N HIS A 370 -17.59 2.79 -7.02
CA HIS A 370 -18.98 2.95 -7.45
C HIS A 370 -19.10 3.62 -8.85
N GLU A 371 -18.29 4.65 -9.13
CA GLU A 371 -18.34 5.38 -10.41
C GLU A 371 -17.84 4.52 -11.58
N TYR A 372 -16.91 3.59 -11.31
CA TYR A 372 -16.26 2.74 -12.30
C TYR A 372 -16.82 1.31 -12.33
N GLU A 373 -17.99 1.09 -11.77
CA GLU A 373 -18.68 -0.18 -11.95
C GLU A 373 -19.01 -0.39 -13.44
N LEU A 374 -18.41 -1.43 -14.01
CA LEU A 374 -18.56 -1.70 -15.44
C LEU A 374 -19.98 -2.19 -15.75
N GLN A 375 -20.74 -1.38 -16.47
CA GLN A 375 -22.05 -1.75 -16.98
C GLN A 375 -21.94 -2.27 -18.42
N PRO A 376 -22.60 -3.38 -18.77
CA PRO A 376 -22.70 -3.83 -20.15
C PRO A 376 -23.24 -2.72 -21.06
N ALA A 377 -22.71 -2.62 -22.26
CA ALA A 377 -23.22 -1.66 -23.25
C ALA A 377 -24.62 -2.07 -23.70
N GLU A 378 -25.56 -1.12 -23.76
CA GLU A 378 -26.92 -1.36 -24.29
C GLU A 378 -26.89 -1.87 -25.71
N LYS A 379 -25.95 -1.35 -26.52
CA LYS A 379 -25.73 -1.75 -27.90
C LYS A 379 -24.24 -1.98 -28.15
N PRO A 380 -23.82 -3.24 -28.46
CA PRO A 380 -22.44 -3.52 -28.88
C PRO A 380 -22.07 -2.69 -30.13
N GLN A 381 -20.84 -2.16 -30.13
CA GLN A 381 -20.28 -1.36 -31.20
C GLN A 381 -18.96 -1.98 -31.68
N ARG A 382 -18.58 -1.69 -32.93
CA ARG A 382 -17.23 -1.97 -33.44
C ARG A 382 -16.29 -0.84 -33.05
N VAL A 383 -15.30 -1.15 -32.22
CA VAL A 383 -14.35 -0.16 -31.68
C VAL A 383 -12.95 -0.47 -32.16
N VAL A 384 -12.27 0.52 -32.73
CA VAL A 384 -10.86 0.44 -33.10
C VAL A 384 -10.05 1.27 -32.13
N VAL A 385 -9.11 0.64 -31.45
CA VAL A 385 -8.15 1.33 -30.56
C VAL A 385 -6.80 1.41 -31.25
N VAL A 386 -6.26 2.63 -31.39
CA VAL A 386 -4.99 2.88 -32.06
C VAL A 386 -3.89 3.16 -31.02
N GLY A 387 -2.95 2.25 -30.91
CA GLY A 387 -1.83 2.28 -29.97
C GLY A 387 -1.96 1.27 -28.85
N GLY A 388 -0.97 0.37 -28.73
CA GLY A 388 -0.87 -0.70 -27.75
C GLY A 388 -0.06 -0.33 -26.51
N GLY A 389 0.07 0.97 -26.17
CA GLY A 389 0.56 1.43 -24.88
C GLY A 389 -0.47 1.27 -23.76
N VAL A 390 -0.12 1.58 -22.50
CA VAL A 390 -0.98 1.35 -21.33
C VAL A 390 -2.38 1.96 -21.48
N ALA A 391 -2.48 3.17 -22.04
CA ALA A 391 -3.77 3.84 -22.27
C ALA A 391 -4.65 3.05 -23.26
N GLY A 392 -4.07 2.57 -24.37
CA GLY A 392 -4.78 1.77 -25.36
C GLY A 392 -5.15 0.38 -24.85
N LEU A 393 -4.26 -0.25 -24.08
CA LEU A 393 -4.50 -1.56 -23.46
C LEU A 393 -5.70 -1.48 -22.49
N GLU A 394 -5.74 -0.47 -21.60
CA GLU A 394 -6.86 -0.27 -20.67
C GLU A 394 -8.14 0.09 -21.42
N ALA A 395 -8.07 0.98 -22.42
CA ALA A 395 -9.24 1.34 -23.25
C ALA A 395 -9.81 0.12 -23.97
N ALA A 396 -8.97 -0.72 -24.56
CA ALA A 396 -9.39 -1.93 -25.26
C ALA A 396 -10.04 -2.94 -24.29
N LEU A 397 -9.41 -3.14 -23.10
CA LEU A 397 -9.91 -4.06 -22.10
C LEU A 397 -11.28 -3.63 -21.58
N VAL A 398 -11.40 -2.40 -21.08
CA VAL A 398 -12.66 -1.87 -20.53
C VAL A 398 -13.77 -1.90 -21.58
N THR A 399 -13.46 -1.53 -22.82
CA THR A 399 -14.41 -1.54 -23.91
C THR A 399 -14.89 -2.96 -24.23
N ALA A 400 -13.98 -3.94 -24.28
CA ALA A 400 -14.33 -5.35 -24.50
C ALA A 400 -15.15 -5.94 -23.35
N GLN A 401 -14.79 -5.64 -22.09
CA GLN A 401 -15.55 -6.07 -20.90
C GLN A 401 -16.97 -5.50 -20.88
N ARG A 402 -17.21 -4.36 -21.51
CA ARG A 402 -18.56 -3.81 -21.70
C ARG A 402 -19.34 -4.46 -22.85
N GLY A 403 -18.73 -5.42 -23.56
CA GLY A 403 -19.40 -6.20 -24.62
C GLY A 403 -19.25 -5.62 -26.02
N HIS A 404 -18.36 -4.66 -26.28
CA HIS A 404 -18.08 -4.16 -27.62
C HIS A 404 -17.12 -5.08 -28.39
N HIS A 405 -17.16 -5.01 -29.72
CA HIS A 405 -16.24 -5.72 -30.63
C HIS A 405 -14.98 -4.87 -30.83
N VAL A 406 -13.87 -5.24 -30.21
CA VAL A 406 -12.67 -4.40 -30.17
C VAL A 406 -11.56 -4.94 -31.07
N THR A 407 -10.98 -4.04 -31.88
CA THR A 407 -9.72 -4.27 -32.59
C THR A 407 -8.67 -3.29 -32.09
N LEU A 408 -7.55 -3.79 -31.56
CA LEU A 408 -6.39 -2.99 -31.14
C LEU A 408 -5.33 -3.04 -32.23
N VAL A 409 -4.87 -1.86 -32.69
CA VAL A 409 -3.83 -1.73 -33.72
C VAL A 409 -2.59 -1.11 -33.09
N GLU A 410 -1.46 -1.79 -33.18
CA GLU A 410 -0.15 -1.32 -32.67
C GLU A 410 0.90 -1.35 -33.80
N ARG A 411 1.67 -0.26 -33.92
CA ARG A 411 2.74 -0.15 -34.94
C ARG A 411 3.95 -1.03 -34.65
N GLY A 412 4.25 -1.21 -33.36
CA GLY A 412 5.34 -2.09 -32.90
C GLY A 412 4.96 -3.57 -32.99
N GLU A 413 5.96 -4.43 -32.98
CA GLU A 413 5.77 -5.89 -32.95
C GLU A 413 5.23 -6.40 -31.62
N GLU A 414 5.42 -5.64 -30.54
CA GLU A 414 4.99 -5.98 -29.19
C GLU A 414 4.13 -4.87 -28.56
N LEU A 415 3.20 -5.30 -27.70
CA LEU A 415 2.39 -4.40 -26.84
C LEU A 415 3.19 -3.82 -25.67
N GLY A 416 2.64 -2.79 -25.02
CA GLY A 416 3.18 -2.18 -23.81
C GLY A 416 3.75 -0.77 -24.02
N GLY A 417 4.04 -0.37 -25.25
CA GLY A 417 4.52 0.98 -25.56
C GLY A 417 5.71 1.42 -24.69
N GLN A 418 5.62 2.62 -24.08
CA GLN A 418 6.69 3.15 -23.22
C GLN A 418 6.90 2.35 -21.93
N LEU A 419 5.88 1.66 -21.41
CA LEU A 419 6.05 0.81 -20.22
C LEU A 419 6.99 -0.37 -20.49
N ARG A 420 6.96 -0.93 -21.72
CA ARG A 420 7.87 -1.98 -22.15
C ARG A 420 9.32 -1.48 -22.17
N ILE A 421 9.53 -0.25 -22.64
CA ILE A 421 10.85 0.39 -22.64
C ILE A 421 11.33 0.59 -21.19
N ALA A 422 10.49 1.17 -20.35
CA ALA A 422 10.81 1.42 -18.94
C ALA A 422 11.10 0.13 -18.15
N SER A 423 10.51 -1.00 -18.52
CA SER A 423 10.75 -2.29 -17.84
C SER A 423 12.16 -2.87 -18.06
N ARG A 424 12.93 -2.30 -18.97
CA ARG A 424 14.32 -2.71 -19.24
C ARG A 424 15.33 -2.01 -18.34
N ALA A 425 14.93 -0.95 -17.66
CA ALA A 425 15.81 -0.27 -16.71
C ALA A 425 16.09 -1.16 -15.50
N PRO A 426 17.28 -1.06 -14.86
CA PRO A 426 17.64 -1.81 -13.67
C PRO A 426 16.56 -1.73 -12.58
N GLY A 427 16.24 -2.86 -11.96
CA GLY A 427 15.21 -2.97 -10.91
C GLY A 427 13.76 -2.81 -11.37
N LYS A 428 13.49 -2.53 -12.66
CA LYS A 428 12.12 -2.27 -13.18
C LYS A 428 11.46 -3.45 -13.91
N GLY A 429 12.05 -4.63 -13.90
CA GLY A 429 11.51 -5.82 -14.57
C GLY A 429 10.05 -6.15 -14.21
N ASP A 430 9.63 -5.87 -12.98
CA ASP A 430 8.24 -6.10 -12.51
C ASP A 430 7.18 -5.29 -13.30
N LEU A 431 7.56 -4.21 -13.99
CA LEU A 431 6.63 -3.48 -14.86
C LEU A 431 6.11 -4.35 -16.02
N ARG A 432 6.88 -5.36 -16.43
CA ARG A 432 6.48 -6.30 -17.47
C ARG A 432 5.22 -7.08 -17.07
N LYS A 433 5.07 -7.43 -15.80
CA LYS A 433 3.91 -8.17 -15.28
C LYS A 433 2.58 -7.47 -15.60
N LEU A 434 2.57 -6.12 -15.61
CA LEU A 434 1.36 -5.38 -15.96
C LEU A 434 1.03 -5.48 -17.46
N ILE A 435 2.04 -5.53 -18.32
CA ILE A 435 1.84 -5.75 -19.76
C ILE A 435 1.31 -7.17 -19.99
N ASP A 436 1.91 -8.16 -19.37
CA ASP A 436 1.53 -9.57 -19.47
C ASP A 436 0.09 -9.79 -19.01
N PHE A 437 -0.31 -9.15 -17.91
CA PHE A 437 -1.71 -9.10 -17.47
C PHE A 437 -2.64 -8.58 -18.57
N TYR A 438 -2.33 -7.43 -19.18
CA TYR A 438 -3.18 -6.89 -20.25
C TYR A 438 -3.27 -7.82 -21.45
N VAL A 439 -2.18 -8.44 -21.88
CA VAL A 439 -2.16 -9.39 -23.01
C VAL A 439 -3.14 -10.54 -22.73
N VAL A 440 -3.02 -11.17 -21.54
CA VAL A 440 -3.92 -12.26 -21.14
C VAL A 440 -5.37 -11.80 -21.08
N GLN A 441 -5.64 -10.62 -20.50
CA GLN A 441 -7.01 -10.11 -20.38
C GLN A 441 -7.63 -9.73 -21.72
N LEU A 442 -6.87 -9.14 -22.64
CA LEU A 442 -7.35 -8.81 -23.97
C LEU A 442 -7.72 -10.08 -24.77
N GLU A 443 -6.89 -11.12 -24.71
CA GLU A 443 -7.17 -12.41 -25.32
C GLU A 443 -8.43 -13.07 -24.74
N LYS A 444 -8.55 -13.13 -23.39
CA LYS A 444 -9.72 -13.69 -22.70
C LYS A 444 -11.02 -12.93 -23.04
N ASN A 445 -10.94 -11.64 -23.32
CA ASN A 445 -12.10 -10.81 -23.69
C ASN A 445 -12.31 -10.70 -25.21
N GLY A 446 -11.61 -11.51 -26.02
CA GLY A 446 -11.84 -11.61 -27.46
C GLY A 446 -11.40 -10.38 -28.27
N VAL A 447 -10.47 -9.58 -27.75
CA VAL A 447 -9.93 -8.42 -28.48
C VAL A 447 -9.05 -8.89 -29.63
N ARG A 448 -9.34 -8.41 -30.85
CA ARG A 448 -8.49 -8.66 -32.02
C ARG A 448 -7.25 -7.75 -31.96
N ILE A 449 -6.07 -8.33 -31.82
CA ILE A 449 -4.80 -7.61 -31.73
C ILE A 449 -4.07 -7.65 -33.08
N LEU A 450 -3.67 -6.49 -33.60
CA LEU A 450 -2.91 -6.32 -34.84
C LEU A 450 -1.60 -5.56 -34.53
N THR A 451 -0.51 -6.30 -34.34
CA THR A 451 0.85 -5.74 -34.17
C THR A 451 1.57 -5.55 -35.50
N GLY A 452 2.67 -4.77 -35.52
CA GLY A 452 3.42 -4.45 -36.73
C GLY A 452 2.63 -3.65 -37.77
N LYS A 453 1.53 -2.98 -37.37
CA LYS A 453 0.65 -2.25 -38.27
C LYS A 453 0.58 -0.76 -37.93
N ASN A 454 1.09 0.07 -38.83
CA ASN A 454 0.94 1.52 -38.69
C ASN A 454 -0.48 1.93 -39.11
N ALA A 455 -1.32 2.27 -38.15
CA ALA A 455 -2.71 2.66 -38.39
C ALA A 455 -2.79 3.99 -39.18
N THR A 456 -3.22 3.91 -40.43
CA THR A 456 -3.57 5.11 -41.24
C THR A 456 -5.05 5.40 -41.13
N ALA A 457 -5.46 6.64 -41.44
CA ALA A 457 -6.87 7.03 -41.48
C ALA A 457 -7.67 6.17 -42.48
N GLN A 458 -7.03 5.73 -43.57
CA GLN A 458 -7.68 4.85 -44.56
C GLN A 458 -7.90 3.45 -43.97
N MET A 459 -6.86 2.86 -43.33
CA MET A 459 -6.98 1.55 -42.71
C MET A 459 -8.10 1.53 -41.64
N ILE A 460 -8.21 2.60 -40.85
CA ILE A 460 -9.27 2.72 -39.84
C ILE A 460 -10.64 2.76 -40.50
N ARG A 461 -10.81 3.59 -41.57
CA ARG A 461 -12.08 3.64 -42.34
C ARG A 461 -12.47 2.30 -42.95
N ASP A 462 -11.49 1.55 -43.49
CA ASP A 462 -11.72 0.24 -44.10
C ASP A 462 -12.18 -0.82 -43.07
N MET A 463 -11.92 -0.61 -41.78
CA MET A 463 -12.45 -1.43 -40.70
C MET A 463 -13.88 -1.07 -40.31
N GLU A 464 -14.43 0.02 -40.86
CA GLU A 464 -15.78 0.54 -40.61
C GLU A 464 -16.14 0.57 -39.10
N PRO A 465 -15.34 1.19 -38.21
CA PRO A 465 -15.68 1.26 -36.82
C PRO A 465 -16.82 2.23 -36.54
N ASP A 466 -17.62 1.93 -35.51
CA ASP A 466 -18.57 2.88 -34.95
C ASP A 466 -17.84 3.95 -34.12
N VAL A 467 -16.70 3.56 -33.48
CA VAL A 467 -15.85 4.45 -32.66
C VAL A 467 -14.38 4.13 -32.89
N ALA A 468 -13.54 5.16 -32.99
CA ALA A 468 -12.09 5.05 -32.98
C ALA A 468 -11.51 5.77 -31.74
N ILE A 469 -10.71 5.04 -30.94
CA ILE A 469 -10.02 5.58 -29.76
C ILE A 469 -8.55 5.77 -30.11
N LEU A 470 -8.05 7.01 -30.05
CA LEU A 470 -6.66 7.33 -30.35
C LEU A 470 -5.83 7.35 -29.07
N ALA A 471 -4.95 6.36 -28.92
CA ALA A 471 -4.02 6.18 -27.79
C ALA A 471 -2.56 6.09 -28.29
N SER A 472 -2.23 6.87 -29.32
CA SER A 472 -0.96 6.80 -30.06
C SER A 472 0.28 7.26 -29.25
N GLY A 473 0.10 7.76 -28.04
CA GLY A 473 1.17 8.17 -27.13
C GLY A 473 1.88 9.44 -27.56
N ALA A 474 3.12 9.61 -27.07
CA ALA A 474 3.98 10.75 -27.38
C ALA A 474 5.37 10.24 -27.78
N ALA A 475 6.07 11.00 -28.61
CA ALA A 475 7.47 10.78 -28.93
C ALA A 475 8.35 11.70 -28.06
N ALA A 476 9.53 11.21 -27.67
CA ALA A 476 10.52 12.02 -26.98
C ALA A 476 11.06 13.10 -27.92
N ALA A 477 11.22 14.34 -27.42
CA ALA A 477 11.92 15.40 -28.15
C ALA A 477 13.43 15.10 -28.13
N VAL A 478 14.04 15.15 -29.31
CA VAL A 478 15.51 15.02 -29.44
C VAL A 478 16.12 16.41 -29.31
N ALA A 479 17.08 16.57 -28.39
CA ALA A 479 17.87 17.79 -28.34
C ALA A 479 18.75 17.88 -29.62
N PRO A 480 18.91 19.07 -30.22
CA PRO A 480 19.84 19.23 -31.33
C PRO A 480 21.28 18.91 -30.87
N ALA A 481 22.05 18.20 -31.70
CA ALA A 481 23.45 17.96 -31.43
C ALA A 481 24.22 19.28 -31.43
N ALA A 482 25.04 19.48 -30.40
CA ALA A 482 25.89 20.65 -30.30
C ALA A 482 27.11 20.56 -31.25
N ASP A 483 27.47 19.34 -31.66
CA ASP A 483 28.60 19.03 -32.56
C ASP A 483 28.12 17.97 -33.59
N PRO A 484 28.36 18.22 -34.91
CA PRO A 484 28.01 17.25 -35.98
C PRO A 484 28.66 15.89 -35.81
N ASP A 485 29.80 15.82 -35.15
CA ASP A 485 30.54 14.56 -34.93
C ASP A 485 30.06 13.79 -33.67
N CYS A 486 29.16 14.38 -32.88
CA CYS A 486 28.56 13.71 -31.73
C CYS A 486 27.30 12.92 -32.10
N SER A 487 27.26 11.63 -31.75
CA SER A 487 26.06 10.84 -31.83
C SER A 487 25.14 11.17 -30.64
N VAL A 488 23.99 11.78 -30.90
CA VAL A 488 22.96 12.03 -29.88
C VAL A 488 21.84 11.05 -30.00
N ALA A 489 21.58 10.31 -28.91
CA ALA A 489 20.43 9.42 -28.80
C ALA A 489 19.53 9.84 -27.63
N VAL A 490 18.23 9.71 -27.79
CA VAL A 490 17.29 9.84 -26.65
C VAL A 490 17.42 8.64 -25.74
N VAL A 491 17.28 8.85 -24.43
CA VAL A 491 17.37 7.81 -23.41
C VAL A 491 16.47 6.62 -23.74
N ASP A 492 15.25 6.86 -24.21
CA ASP A 492 14.29 5.81 -24.60
C ASP A 492 14.83 4.90 -25.72
N ALA A 493 15.62 5.45 -26.68
CA ALA A 493 16.24 4.66 -27.74
C ALA A 493 17.36 3.75 -27.20
N MET A 494 18.07 4.21 -26.18
CA MET A 494 19.13 3.43 -25.52
C MET A 494 18.56 2.19 -24.81
N PHE A 495 17.38 2.28 -24.19
CA PHE A 495 16.70 1.11 -23.61
C PHE A 495 16.08 0.17 -24.64
N GLN A 496 15.99 0.56 -25.91
CA GLN A 496 15.42 -0.27 -27.00
C GLN A 496 16.50 -1.04 -27.80
N SER A 497 17.70 -0.52 -27.86
CA SER A 497 18.83 -1.07 -28.62
C SER A 497 19.93 -1.60 -27.69
N THR A 498 20.90 -2.31 -28.26
CA THR A 498 22.14 -2.63 -27.55
C THR A 498 22.82 -1.34 -27.14
N VAL A 499 23.12 -1.23 -25.85
CA VAL A 499 23.80 -0.05 -25.30
C VAL A 499 25.16 0.11 -26.00
N PRO A 500 25.51 1.29 -26.55
CA PRO A 500 26.82 1.49 -27.16
C PRO A 500 27.92 1.28 -26.11
N THR A 501 28.80 0.34 -26.32
CA THR A 501 30.01 0.16 -25.51
C THR A 501 31.06 1.13 -26.01
N GLY A 502 30.96 2.39 -25.61
CA GLY A 502 31.95 3.43 -25.90
C GLY A 502 32.81 3.73 -24.69
N ARG A 503 34.03 4.22 -24.91
CA ARG A 503 34.94 4.60 -23.81
C ARG A 503 34.53 5.85 -23.04
N SER A 504 33.59 6.63 -23.57
CA SER A 504 33.06 7.85 -22.91
C SER A 504 31.65 8.11 -23.37
N ILE A 505 30.72 8.11 -22.40
CA ILE A 505 29.29 8.41 -22.59
C ILE A 505 28.95 9.58 -21.69
N VAL A 506 28.28 10.59 -22.22
CA VAL A 506 27.76 11.73 -21.45
C VAL A 506 26.24 11.62 -21.43
N VAL A 507 25.67 11.48 -20.24
CA VAL A 507 24.23 11.53 -20.03
C VAL A 507 23.83 12.97 -19.69
N ILE A 508 23.02 13.59 -20.55
CA ILE A 508 22.54 14.97 -20.36
C ILE A 508 21.14 14.92 -19.74
N GLY A 509 21.04 15.35 -18.49
CA GLY A 509 19.84 15.36 -17.70
C GLY A 509 20.06 14.78 -16.31
N GLY A 510 19.12 15.03 -15.40
CA GLY A 510 19.13 14.53 -14.02
C GLY A 510 17.75 13.96 -13.63
N ASP A 511 16.91 13.64 -14.62
CA ASP A 511 15.64 12.98 -14.38
C ASP A 511 15.84 11.48 -14.09
N THR A 512 14.80 10.82 -13.63
CA THR A 512 14.86 9.39 -13.27
C THR A 512 15.37 8.53 -14.43
N ARG A 513 14.97 8.80 -15.66
CA ARG A 513 15.38 8.01 -16.85
C ARG A 513 16.87 8.17 -17.15
N SER A 514 17.38 9.39 -17.00
CA SER A 514 18.81 9.67 -17.18
C SER A 514 19.66 8.97 -16.13
N CYS A 515 19.22 8.95 -14.87
CA CYS A 515 19.89 8.24 -13.78
C CYS A 515 19.86 6.72 -13.99
N GLU A 516 18.72 6.15 -14.41
CA GLU A 516 18.57 4.73 -14.72
C GLU A 516 19.43 4.29 -15.90
N LEU A 517 19.57 5.16 -16.91
CA LEU A 517 20.49 4.90 -18.02
C LEU A 517 21.94 4.88 -17.54
N ALA A 518 22.34 5.84 -16.69
CA ALA A 518 23.68 5.87 -16.13
C ALA A 518 23.98 4.61 -15.30
N ASP A 519 23.02 4.14 -14.53
CA ASP A 519 23.10 2.88 -13.75
C ASP A 519 23.30 1.67 -14.68
N LEU A 520 22.45 1.53 -15.70
CA LEU A 520 22.56 0.48 -16.70
C LEU A 520 23.93 0.48 -17.39
N LEU A 521 24.48 1.65 -17.71
CA LEU A 521 25.79 1.78 -18.37
C LEU A 521 26.96 1.39 -17.47
N THR A 522 26.77 1.39 -16.15
CA THR A 522 27.79 1.02 -15.17
C THR A 522 27.74 -0.45 -14.75
N GLU A 523 26.63 -1.15 -14.92
CA GLU A 523 26.51 -2.57 -14.63
C GLU A 523 27.31 -3.45 -15.60
N ASP A 524 27.58 -2.96 -16.82
CA ASP A 524 28.32 -3.67 -17.88
C ASP A 524 29.84 -3.36 -17.90
N VAL A 525 30.37 -2.62 -16.91
CA VAL A 525 31.79 -2.26 -16.76
C VAL A 525 32.36 -2.89 -15.50
#